data_90a4b5ae8a684339331cb590fd689b37
#
_entry.id   90a4b5ae8a684339331cb590fd689b37
#
_cell.length_a   1.000
_cell.length_b   1.000
_cell.length_c   1.000
_cell.angle_alpha   90.00
_cell.angle_beta   90.00
_cell.angle_gamma   90.00
#
_symmetry.space_group_name_H-M   'P 1'
#
loop_
_entity.id
_entity.type
_entity.pdbx_description
1 polymer ?
#
loop_
_entity_poly.entity_id
_entity_poly.type
_entity_poly.pdbx_seq_one_letter_code
_entity_poly.pdbx_strand_id
1 'polypeptide(L)'
;FAYLVTELGILPGNLLCVTFTNKAANEMRQRIHNLTGDEDTGYINTFHGFCVSILQEDSHAVGYPKSFLVLDNSDIDAMLQIIYEERGLTLRDMTFSHARDMIEMLKLKERPAYYEDMLTLPLDTLKEKYWQAESAKDIIFYGYLYQEKKCFALDYNDLIVFSLHIFRTHEDIRLKWQKRLEYIMIDEFQDIDPPQYALMQVLCEYHKNLFIVGDPDQTIYTWRGADVRYLLDFDKVYPTAKTIMMMENYRSTPEILAACNSLISKNANRIKKDLLPMLPGGAPVLCHHAANSEQEARWIAAQIKTLHEAGTPYRDMAVLYRAHYITRGVEEILLKEKIPYTIYSGVQFFARAEIKDALSYLRMIACRDDLSFLRIANVPKRNLGERRMAFLKDYAAQNGCSLYDALRRNLDSELLRGTKGGKFVSLIESFTGIYDQMPVSELLAAVLNESGYEAMLRTEGSQMRLDNLAELKQSIYAYETTCGEECTLEHYLAHVALFTNADLDDPRDQVRLMTVHSAKGLEFPHVFLCAMNEGIFPSKKTRTLPGMEEERRLCFVAMTRAQKALYLSEA
;
A
#
# COMPACT_ATOMS: atom_id res chain seq x y z
N PHE A 1 22.69 8.35 -4.93
CA PHE A 1 22.96 7.63 -3.69
C PHE A 1 24.35 7.01 -3.72
N ALA A 2 24.63 6.09 -4.64
CA ALA A 2 25.92 5.41 -4.73
C ALA A 2 27.11 6.37 -4.74
N TYR A 3 27.07 7.45 -5.53
CA TYR A 3 28.11 8.49 -5.56
C TYR A 3 28.35 9.13 -4.18
N LEU A 4 27.28 9.43 -3.44
CA LEU A 4 27.41 10.01 -2.09
C LEU A 4 28.14 9.06 -1.13
N VAL A 5 27.87 7.77 -1.24
CA VAL A 5 28.49 6.74 -0.41
C VAL A 5 29.94 6.47 -0.85
N THR A 6 30.16 6.18 -2.14
CA THR A 6 31.45 5.70 -2.64
C THR A 6 32.50 6.80 -2.81
N GLU A 7 32.08 7.97 -3.27
CA GLU A 7 32.99 9.08 -3.57
C GLU A 7 33.09 10.13 -2.44
N LEU A 8 31.98 10.42 -1.77
CA LEU A 8 31.94 11.41 -0.69
C LEU A 8 32.02 10.82 0.71
N GLY A 9 31.93 9.48 0.85
CA GLY A 9 32.05 8.80 2.14
C GLY A 9 30.89 9.05 3.10
N ILE A 10 29.72 9.44 2.57
CA ILE A 10 28.51 9.60 3.40
C ILE A 10 28.01 8.22 3.82
N LEU A 11 27.71 8.06 5.10
CA LEU A 11 27.18 6.79 5.60
C LEU A 11 25.79 6.54 5.03
N PRO A 12 25.47 5.31 4.57
CA PRO A 12 24.15 4.98 4.06
C PRO A 12 23.01 5.36 5.00
N GLY A 13 23.16 5.14 6.31
CA GLY A 13 22.16 5.52 7.33
C GLY A 13 21.91 7.02 7.47
N ASN A 14 22.71 7.87 6.80
CA ASN A 14 22.53 9.33 6.75
C ASN A 14 21.83 9.79 5.46
N LEU A 15 21.36 8.86 4.65
CA LEU A 15 20.70 9.12 3.38
C LEU A 15 19.25 8.63 3.42
N LEU A 16 18.34 9.49 2.95
CA LEU A 16 16.94 9.15 2.76
C LEU A 16 16.60 9.18 1.27
N CYS A 17 16.10 8.06 0.74
CA CYS A 17 15.47 7.98 -0.57
C CYS A 17 14.00 7.62 -0.40
N VAL A 18 13.11 8.48 -0.85
CA VAL A 18 11.67 8.25 -0.83
C VAL A 18 11.16 8.02 -2.24
N THR A 19 10.38 6.97 -2.41
CA THR A 19 9.65 6.68 -3.64
C THR A 19 8.17 6.41 -3.34
N PHE A 20 7.36 6.21 -4.38
CA PHE A 20 5.91 6.12 -4.22
C PHE A 20 5.42 4.69 -3.90
N THR A 21 6.14 3.65 -4.35
CA THR A 21 5.74 2.24 -4.16
C THR A 21 6.84 1.43 -3.49
N ASN A 22 6.44 0.39 -2.76
CA ASN A 22 7.39 -0.55 -2.15
C ASN A 22 8.20 -1.30 -3.20
N LYS A 23 7.60 -1.61 -4.36
CA LYS A 23 8.31 -2.22 -5.48
C LYS A 23 9.46 -1.33 -5.95
N ALA A 24 9.22 -0.04 -6.18
CA ALA A 24 10.27 0.91 -6.57
C ALA A 24 11.35 1.02 -5.48
N ALA A 25 10.97 1.04 -4.19
CA ALA A 25 11.92 1.04 -3.08
C ALA A 25 12.81 -0.22 -3.09
N ASN A 26 12.23 -1.39 -3.31
CA ASN A 26 12.98 -2.65 -3.40
C ASN A 26 13.93 -2.67 -4.62
N GLU A 27 13.48 -2.19 -5.78
CA GLU A 27 14.34 -2.07 -6.97
C GLU A 27 15.50 -1.10 -6.71
N MET A 28 15.26 0.03 -6.06
CA MET A 28 16.31 0.97 -5.66
C MET A 28 17.33 0.32 -4.74
N ARG A 29 16.90 -0.42 -3.72
CA ARG A 29 17.80 -1.14 -2.81
C ARG A 29 18.70 -2.11 -3.57
N GLN A 30 18.12 -2.94 -4.44
CA GLN A 30 18.90 -3.89 -5.24
C GLN A 30 19.93 -3.20 -6.14
N ARG A 31 19.53 -2.11 -6.81
CA ARG A 31 20.45 -1.34 -7.66
C ARG A 31 21.58 -0.71 -6.86
N ILE A 32 21.28 -0.15 -5.70
CA ILE A 32 22.29 0.44 -4.81
C ILE A 32 23.23 -0.63 -4.28
N HIS A 33 22.71 -1.75 -3.82
CA HIS A 33 23.52 -2.90 -3.40
C HIS A 33 24.48 -3.37 -4.52
N ASN A 34 23.98 -3.48 -5.75
CA ASN A 34 24.80 -3.88 -6.89
C ASN A 34 25.91 -2.86 -7.23
N LEU A 35 25.67 -1.57 -6.96
CA LEU A 35 26.62 -0.49 -7.25
C LEU A 35 27.64 -0.28 -6.13
N THR A 36 27.24 -0.46 -4.87
CA THR A 36 28.09 -0.18 -3.70
C THR A 36 28.73 -1.44 -3.11
N GLY A 37 28.12 -2.60 -3.33
CA GLY A 37 28.53 -3.85 -2.68
C GLY A 37 28.22 -3.88 -1.18
N ASP A 38 27.49 -2.89 -0.67
CA ASP A 38 27.15 -2.76 0.75
C ASP A 38 25.74 -3.30 1.01
N GLU A 39 25.57 -4.04 2.11
CA GLU A 39 24.25 -4.53 2.54
C GLU A 39 23.42 -3.42 3.17
N ASP A 40 24.06 -2.40 3.78
CA ASP A 40 23.37 -1.23 4.29
C ASP A 40 23.03 -0.27 3.13
N THR A 41 21.76 -0.16 2.84
CA THR A 41 21.23 0.74 1.81
C THR A 41 20.58 2.00 2.41
N GLY A 42 20.72 2.23 3.71
CA GLY A 42 20.12 3.37 4.41
C GLY A 42 18.60 3.36 4.40
N TYR A 43 18.00 4.55 4.46
CA TYR A 43 16.55 4.70 4.42
C TYR A 43 16.06 4.80 2.98
N ILE A 44 15.65 3.68 2.39
CA ILE A 44 15.01 3.63 1.08
C ILE A 44 13.60 3.09 1.29
N ASN A 45 12.59 3.97 1.25
CA ASN A 45 11.23 3.64 1.61
C ASN A 45 10.20 4.48 0.84
N THR A 46 8.92 4.15 1.00
CA THR A 46 7.82 5.09 0.77
C THR A 46 7.76 6.10 1.92
N PHE A 47 7.03 7.20 1.77
CA PHE A 47 6.81 8.14 2.88
C PHE A 47 6.25 7.45 4.12
N HIS A 48 5.25 6.59 3.94
CA HIS A 48 4.63 5.83 5.03
C HIS A 48 5.63 4.86 5.68
N GLY A 49 6.41 4.15 4.87
CA GLY A 49 7.45 3.24 5.38
C GLY A 49 8.53 3.98 6.18
N PHE A 50 8.92 5.16 5.75
CA PHE A 50 9.86 5.99 6.52
C PHE A 50 9.23 6.51 7.83
N CYS A 51 7.95 6.90 7.81
CA CYS A 51 7.25 7.27 9.03
C CYS A 51 7.15 6.11 10.04
N VAL A 52 7.03 4.88 9.56
CA VAL A 52 7.12 3.70 10.44
C VAL A 52 8.48 3.64 11.14
N SER A 53 9.58 3.88 10.44
CA SER A 53 10.93 3.91 11.05
C SER A 53 11.04 5.01 12.12
N ILE A 54 10.49 6.20 11.85
CA ILE A 54 10.44 7.30 12.84
C ILE A 54 9.66 6.85 14.08
N LEU A 55 8.46 6.32 13.88
CA LEU A 55 7.57 5.95 14.98
C LEU A 55 8.07 4.74 15.78
N GLN A 56 8.73 3.79 15.15
CA GLN A 56 9.36 2.67 15.85
C GLN A 56 10.52 3.11 16.74
N GLU A 57 11.27 4.12 16.34
CA GLU A 57 12.34 4.68 17.17
C GLU A 57 11.79 5.62 18.29
N ASP A 58 10.80 6.44 17.97
CA ASP A 58 10.34 7.55 18.82
C ASP A 58 8.86 7.46 19.24
N SER A 59 8.23 6.30 19.19
CA SER A 59 6.81 6.12 19.54
C SER A 59 6.46 6.54 20.98
N HIS A 60 7.44 6.50 21.87
CA HIS A 60 7.29 6.96 23.26
C HIS A 60 6.81 8.44 23.36
N ALA A 61 7.19 9.26 22.38
CA ALA A 61 6.80 10.67 22.32
C ALA A 61 5.28 10.88 22.12
N VAL A 62 4.58 9.87 21.58
CA VAL A 62 3.13 9.86 21.40
C VAL A 62 2.43 8.82 22.28
N GLY A 63 3.15 8.21 23.23
CA GLY A 63 2.59 7.24 24.17
C GLY A 63 2.22 5.89 23.53
N TYR A 64 2.76 5.58 22.37
CA TYR A 64 2.54 4.29 21.68
C TYR A 64 3.70 3.33 21.94
N PRO A 65 3.45 2.00 21.98
CA PRO A 65 4.50 1.01 22.05
C PRO A 65 5.25 0.93 20.70
N LYS A 66 6.48 0.42 20.69
CA LYS A 66 7.21 0.15 19.43
C LYS A 66 6.48 -0.85 18.53
N SER A 67 5.72 -1.75 19.14
CA SER A 67 4.88 -2.76 18.48
C SER A 67 3.48 -2.25 18.11
N PHE A 68 3.33 -0.95 17.82
CA PHE A 68 2.04 -0.43 17.34
C PHE A 68 1.59 -1.14 16.05
N LEU A 69 0.30 -1.25 15.89
CA LEU A 69 -0.32 -1.93 14.74
C LEU A 69 -0.48 -0.96 13.57
N VAL A 70 0.00 -1.32 12.39
CA VAL A 70 -0.31 -0.60 11.16
C VAL A 70 -1.49 -1.27 10.47
N LEU A 71 -2.54 -0.49 10.19
CA LEU A 71 -3.80 -0.98 9.64
C LEU A 71 -3.79 -0.97 8.12
N ASP A 72 -4.16 -2.10 7.53
CA ASP A 72 -4.58 -2.16 6.14
C ASP A 72 -6.12 -2.09 6.00
N ASN A 73 -6.63 -2.06 4.77
CA ASN A 73 -8.07 -1.98 4.54
C ASN A 73 -8.87 -3.12 5.17
N SER A 74 -8.30 -4.31 5.25
CA SER A 74 -9.02 -5.45 5.86
C SER A 74 -9.05 -5.35 7.40
N ASP A 75 -8.03 -4.75 8.00
CA ASP A 75 -8.01 -4.44 9.43
C ASP A 75 -9.04 -3.35 9.75
N ILE A 76 -9.13 -2.32 8.90
CA ILE A 76 -10.15 -1.27 9.02
C ILE A 76 -11.56 -1.88 8.90
N ASP A 77 -11.80 -2.77 7.94
CA ASP A 77 -13.08 -3.47 7.80
C ASP A 77 -13.42 -4.31 9.04
N ALA A 78 -12.43 -4.96 9.65
CA ALA A 78 -12.63 -5.69 10.90
C ALA A 78 -13.02 -4.76 12.06
N MET A 79 -12.41 -3.57 12.17
CA MET A 79 -12.83 -2.55 13.14
C MET A 79 -14.23 -2.04 12.86
N LEU A 80 -14.57 -1.78 11.60
CA LEU A 80 -15.91 -1.36 11.19
C LEU A 80 -16.95 -2.41 11.55
N GLN A 81 -16.64 -3.69 11.35
CA GLN A 81 -17.53 -4.80 11.74
C GLN A 81 -17.86 -4.74 13.24
N ILE A 82 -16.87 -4.52 14.09
CA ILE A 82 -17.06 -4.37 15.54
C ILE A 82 -17.99 -3.18 15.84
N ILE A 83 -17.74 -2.03 15.25
CA ILE A 83 -18.53 -0.80 15.46
C ILE A 83 -19.98 -1.02 15.02
N TYR A 84 -20.20 -1.65 13.86
CA TYR A 84 -21.53 -1.90 13.34
C TYR A 84 -22.32 -2.86 14.23
N GLU A 85 -21.68 -3.94 14.71
CA GLU A 85 -22.29 -4.88 15.65
C GLU A 85 -22.65 -4.21 16.97
N GLU A 86 -21.76 -3.41 17.56
CA GLU A 86 -21.98 -2.74 18.84
C GLU A 86 -23.08 -1.66 18.77
N ARG A 87 -23.19 -0.97 17.65
CA ARG A 87 -24.10 0.18 17.50
C ARG A 87 -25.32 -0.11 16.62
N GLY A 88 -25.49 -1.35 16.18
CA GLY A 88 -26.64 -1.77 15.37
C GLY A 88 -26.70 -1.13 13.98
N LEU A 89 -25.55 -0.76 13.40
CA LEU A 89 -25.45 -0.28 12.03
C LEU A 89 -25.44 -1.44 11.04
N THR A 90 -25.86 -1.16 9.81
CA THR A 90 -25.91 -2.12 8.72
C THR A 90 -25.23 -1.57 7.47
N LEU A 91 -24.95 -2.43 6.49
CA LEU A 91 -24.42 -2.00 5.19
C LEU A 91 -25.39 -1.11 4.39
N ARG A 92 -26.67 -1.03 4.82
CA ARG A 92 -27.66 -0.08 4.26
C ARG A 92 -27.39 1.34 4.75
N ASP A 93 -26.91 1.50 5.98
CA ASP A 93 -26.55 2.80 6.52
C ASP A 93 -25.29 3.34 5.83
N MET A 94 -24.27 2.48 5.71
CA MET A 94 -23.04 2.79 4.97
C MET A 94 -22.27 1.50 4.66
N THR A 95 -21.82 1.31 3.42
CA THR A 95 -20.92 0.20 3.07
C THR A 95 -19.53 0.42 3.67
N PHE A 96 -18.77 -0.63 3.92
CA PHE A 96 -17.42 -0.50 4.48
C PHE A 96 -16.49 0.32 3.57
N SER A 97 -16.59 0.15 2.25
CA SER A 97 -15.81 0.98 1.31
C SER A 97 -16.13 2.46 1.49
N HIS A 98 -17.41 2.81 1.57
CA HIS A 98 -17.83 4.20 1.78
C HIS A 98 -17.42 4.73 3.16
N ALA A 99 -17.45 3.89 4.18
CA ALA A 99 -16.99 4.25 5.53
C ALA A 99 -15.49 4.54 5.55
N ARG A 100 -14.66 3.74 4.86
CA ARG A 100 -13.23 4.03 4.72
C ARG A 100 -12.98 5.36 4.02
N ASP A 101 -13.64 5.59 2.88
CA ASP A 101 -13.51 6.86 2.13
C ASP A 101 -13.94 8.06 2.99
N MET A 102 -15.02 7.90 3.76
CA MET A 102 -15.50 8.93 4.69
C MET A 102 -14.48 9.22 5.81
N ILE A 103 -13.91 8.18 6.43
CA ILE A 103 -12.88 8.33 7.47
C ILE A 103 -11.68 9.07 6.90
N GLU A 104 -11.20 8.68 5.73
CA GLU A 104 -10.08 9.33 5.06
C GLU A 104 -10.38 10.82 4.80
N MET A 105 -11.55 11.14 4.26
CA MET A 105 -11.97 12.52 4.00
C MET A 105 -12.09 13.34 5.28
N LEU A 106 -12.61 12.76 6.36
CA LEU A 106 -12.67 13.44 7.66
C LEU A 106 -11.27 13.74 8.19
N LYS A 107 -10.37 12.76 8.19
CA LYS A 107 -8.99 12.94 8.65
C LYS A 107 -8.22 13.97 7.83
N LEU A 108 -8.38 13.94 6.49
CA LEU A 108 -7.60 14.80 5.61
C LEU A 108 -8.13 16.24 5.49
N LYS A 109 -9.45 16.45 5.51
CA LYS A 109 -10.05 17.74 5.12
C LYS A 109 -10.98 18.34 6.15
N GLU A 110 -11.93 17.57 6.68
CA GLU A 110 -12.98 18.11 7.52
C GLU A 110 -12.55 18.26 8.98
N ARG A 111 -11.74 17.31 9.49
CA ARG A 111 -11.29 17.25 10.89
C ARG A 111 -9.78 16.95 10.98
N PRO A 112 -8.92 17.74 10.35
CA PRO A 112 -7.48 17.43 10.26
C PRO A 112 -6.78 17.40 11.63
N ALA A 113 -7.36 18.00 12.67
CA ALA A 113 -6.85 17.96 14.04
C ALA A 113 -7.33 16.74 14.87
N TYR A 114 -7.96 15.74 14.24
CA TYR A 114 -8.48 14.54 14.92
C TYR A 114 -7.42 13.81 15.76
N TYR A 115 -6.16 13.87 15.35
CA TYR A 115 -5.04 13.24 16.05
C TYR A 115 -4.81 13.83 17.44
N GLU A 116 -5.19 15.08 17.67
CA GLU A 116 -5.12 15.70 19.01
C GLU A 116 -6.03 14.96 19.98
N ASP A 117 -7.25 14.60 19.56
CA ASP A 117 -8.15 13.77 20.35
C ASP A 117 -7.55 12.39 20.65
N MET A 118 -6.91 11.77 19.66
CA MET A 118 -6.24 10.48 19.85
C MET A 118 -5.08 10.55 20.83
N LEU A 119 -4.31 11.63 20.83
CA LEU A 119 -3.12 11.79 21.67
C LEU A 119 -3.43 12.30 23.07
N THR A 120 -4.40 13.22 23.22
CA THR A 120 -4.63 13.94 24.47
C THR A 120 -5.78 13.38 25.29
N LEU A 121 -6.83 12.85 24.67
CA LEU A 121 -7.99 12.36 25.39
C LEU A 121 -7.73 10.98 26.01
N PRO A 122 -8.17 10.76 27.25
CA PRO A 122 -8.22 9.42 27.83
C PRO A 122 -9.08 8.48 26.98
N LEU A 123 -8.77 7.19 26.99
CA LEU A 123 -9.52 6.18 26.23
C LEU A 123 -11.02 6.17 26.58
N ASP A 124 -11.35 6.33 27.86
CA ASP A 124 -12.73 6.39 28.33
C ASP A 124 -13.50 7.59 27.75
N THR A 125 -12.85 8.74 27.61
CA THR A 125 -13.46 9.93 26.99
C THR A 125 -13.75 9.71 25.51
N LEU A 126 -12.85 9.05 24.76
CA LEU A 126 -13.13 8.66 23.38
C LEU A 126 -14.27 7.64 23.28
N LYS A 127 -14.32 6.70 24.25
CA LYS A 127 -15.42 5.74 24.34
C LYS A 127 -16.75 6.45 24.58
N GLU A 128 -16.79 7.46 25.47
CA GLU A 128 -17.99 8.27 25.69
C GLU A 128 -18.43 9.00 24.43
N LYS A 129 -17.51 9.68 23.72
CA LYS A 129 -17.81 10.32 22.42
C LYS A 129 -18.41 9.34 21.43
N TYR A 130 -17.87 8.14 21.34
CA TYR A 130 -18.38 7.07 20.48
C TYR A 130 -19.80 6.64 20.85
N TRP A 131 -20.08 6.44 22.13
CA TRP A 131 -21.40 6.00 22.56
C TRP A 131 -22.46 7.11 22.57
N GLN A 132 -22.06 8.37 22.69
CA GLN A 132 -22.95 9.54 22.60
C GLN A 132 -23.24 9.97 21.15
N ALA A 133 -22.46 9.52 20.18
CA ALA A 133 -22.69 9.86 18.77
C ALA A 133 -24.04 9.30 18.28
N GLU A 134 -24.79 10.10 17.53
CA GLU A 134 -26.12 9.76 17.04
C GLU A 134 -26.16 9.49 15.53
N SER A 135 -25.39 10.25 14.74
CA SER A 135 -25.32 10.05 13.29
C SER A 135 -24.43 8.87 12.93
N ALA A 136 -24.78 8.12 11.87
CA ALA A 136 -23.96 7.03 11.36
C ALA A 136 -22.50 7.49 11.09
N LYS A 137 -22.33 8.69 10.53
CA LYS A 137 -21.04 9.32 10.26
C LYS A 137 -20.21 9.46 11.53
N ASP A 138 -20.79 10.03 12.60
CA ASP A 138 -20.05 10.27 13.86
C ASP A 138 -19.85 8.99 14.66
N ILE A 139 -20.82 8.07 14.64
CA ILE A 139 -20.68 6.74 15.25
C ILE A 139 -19.48 6.01 14.67
N ILE A 140 -19.39 5.95 13.34
CA ILE A 140 -18.30 5.27 12.63
C ILE A 140 -16.97 5.99 12.94
N PHE A 141 -16.92 7.31 12.83
CA PHE A 141 -15.68 8.06 13.01
C PHE A 141 -15.13 7.96 14.44
N TYR A 142 -15.92 8.25 15.46
CA TYR A 142 -15.48 8.18 16.84
C TYR A 142 -15.26 6.73 17.30
N GLY A 143 -16.07 5.79 16.81
CA GLY A 143 -15.83 4.37 17.02
C GLY A 143 -14.49 3.91 16.45
N TYR A 144 -14.16 4.38 15.26
CA TYR A 144 -12.89 4.08 14.62
C TYR A 144 -11.70 4.65 15.40
N LEU A 145 -11.73 5.93 15.78
CA LEU A 145 -10.68 6.54 16.63
C LEU A 145 -10.52 5.82 17.98
N TYR A 146 -11.64 5.42 18.57
CA TYR A 146 -11.61 4.66 19.82
C TYR A 146 -10.94 3.29 19.63
N GLN A 147 -11.27 2.56 18.57
CA GLN A 147 -10.65 1.25 18.27
C GLN A 147 -9.16 1.40 17.96
N GLU A 148 -8.77 2.40 17.16
CA GLU A 148 -7.36 2.68 16.87
C GLU A 148 -6.58 2.92 18.17
N LYS A 149 -7.05 3.79 19.04
CA LYS A 149 -6.38 4.08 20.31
C LYS A 149 -6.34 2.87 21.24
N LYS A 150 -7.42 2.12 21.33
CA LYS A 150 -7.53 0.92 22.16
C LYS A 150 -6.51 -0.15 21.75
N CYS A 151 -6.29 -0.32 20.46
CA CYS A 151 -5.38 -1.33 19.90
C CYS A 151 -3.95 -0.80 19.69
N PHE A 152 -3.66 0.44 20.03
CA PHE A 152 -2.44 1.13 19.60
C PHE A 152 -2.20 0.98 18.09
N ALA A 153 -3.23 1.22 17.31
CA ALA A 153 -3.23 1.07 15.87
C ALA A 153 -3.13 2.43 15.18
N LEU A 154 -2.50 2.44 14.00
CA LEU A 154 -2.35 3.61 13.15
C LEU A 154 -2.68 3.24 11.70
N ASP A 155 -3.47 4.05 11.03
CA ASP A 155 -3.63 3.94 9.58
C ASP A 155 -2.57 4.77 8.84
N TYR A 156 -2.60 4.73 7.51
CA TYR A 156 -1.59 5.39 6.69
C TYR A 156 -1.53 6.91 6.93
N ASN A 157 -2.68 7.55 7.13
CA ASN A 157 -2.72 8.99 7.42
C ASN A 157 -2.09 9.31 8.77
N ASP A 158 -2.37 8.50 9.79
CA ASP A 158 -1.83 8.65 11.13
C ASP A 158 -0.30 8.58 11.16
N LEU A 159 0.30 7.70 10.35
CA LEU A 159 1.75 7.54 10.29
C LEU A 159 2.45 8.87 9.99
N ILE A 160 1.95 9.63 9.02
CA ILE A 160 2.53 10.91 8.62
C ILE A 160 2.20 11.99 9.64
N VAL A 161 0.94 12.06 10.06
CA VAL A 161 0.45 13.10 10.97
C VAL A 161 1.12 12.98 12.35
N PHE A 162 1.28 11.76 12.88
CA PHE A 162 1.95 11.53 14.16
C PHE A 162 3.44 11.85 14.08
N SER A 163 4.10 11.49 12.99
CA SER A 163 5.50 11.87 12.75
C SER A 163 5.68 13.38 12.73
N LEU A 164 4.81 14.11 12.02
CA LEU A 164 4.81 15.58 12.01
C LEU A 164 4.54 16.16 13.38
N HIS A 165 3.62 15.59 14.15
CA HIS A 165 3.32 16.03 15.52
C HIS A 165 4.55 15.90 16.42
N ILE A 166 5.24 14.76 16.38
CA ILE A 166 6.49 14.55 17.12
C ILE A 166 7.50 15.62 16.79
N PHE A 167 7.74 15.90 15.51
CA PHE A 167 8.71 16.90 15.09
C PHE A 167 8.32 18.35 15.46
N ARG A 168 7.03 18.64 15.59
CA ARG A 168 6.55 19.96 16.03
C ARG A 168 6.67 20.16 17.53
N THR A 169 6.50 19.10 18.30
CA THR A 169 6.40 19.16 19.76
C THR A 169 7.68 18.76 20.50
N HIS A 170 8.57 17.98 19.86
CA HIS A 170 9.81 17.47 20.45
C HIS A 170 11.02 17.92 19.62
N GLU A 171 11.59 19.05 20.01
CA GLU A 171 12.73 19.66 19.29
C GLU A 171 13.95 18.75 19.27
N ASP A 172 14.25 18.05 20.35
CA ASP A 172 15.36 17.10 20.48
C ASP A 172 15.23 15.95 19.46
N ILE A 173 14.04 15.37 19.31
CA ILE A 173 13.78 14.33 18.32
C ILE A 173 13.86 14.89 16.90
N ARG A 174 13.27 16.05 16.66
CA ARG A 174 13.38 16.73 15.35
C ARG A 174 14.83 16.96 14.95
N LEU A 175 15.63 17.55 15.83
CA LEU A 175 17.05 17.80 15.56
C LEU A 175 17.85 16.51 15.37
N LYS A 176 17.55 15.46 16.11
CA LYS A 176 18.16 14.13 15.93
C LYS A 176 17.99 13.64 14.49
N TRP A 177 16.77 13.65 13.96
CA TRP A 177 16.47 13.19 12.62
C TRP A 177 17.01 14.15 11.54
N GLN A 178 16.89 15.47 11.73
CA GLN A 178 17.41 16.47 10.81
C GLN A 178 18.93 16.38 10.66
N LYS A 179 19.66 16.16 11.73
CA LYS A 179 21.12 16.00 11.70
C LYS A 179 21.56 14.67 11.09
N ARG A 180 20.80 13.61 11.35
CA ARG A 180 21.06 12.27 10.80
C ARG A 180 20.93 12.25 9.28
N LEU A 181 19.88 12.86 8.74
CA LEU A 181 19.58 12.84 7.30
C LEU A 181 20.33 13.94 6.57
N GLU A 182 21.55 13.65 6.16
CA GLU A 182 22.42 14.62 5.47
C GLU A 182 21.92 14.93 4.05
N TYR A 183 21.33 13.95 3.36
CA TYR A 183 20.76 14.10 2.03
C TYR A 183 19.39 13.44 1.96
N ILE A 184 18.44 14.14 1.36
CA ILE A 184 17.06 13.66 1.13
C ILE A 184 16.80 13.66 -0.36
N MET A 185 16.42 12.49 -0.90
CA MET A 185 16.11 12.28 -2.31
C MET A 185 14.68 11.78 -2.42
N ILE A 186 13.85 12.44 -3.22
CA ILE A 186 12.43 12.11 -3.38
C ILE A 186 12.14 11.90 -4.85
N ASP A 187 11.67 10.69 -5.17
CA ASP A 187 11.18 10.32 -6.50
C ASP A 187 9.67 10.55 -6.61
N GLU A 188 9.14 10.62 -7.81
CA GLU A 188 7.72 10.85 -8.09
C GLU A 188 7.15 12.09 -7.37
N PHE A 189 7.91 13.16 -7.28
CA PHE A 189 7.60 14.35 -6.47
C PHE A 189 6.28 15.04 -6.87
N GLN A 190 5.80 14.84 -8.10
CA GLN A 190 4.52 15.37 -8.58
C GLN A 190 3.31 14.78 -7.84
N ASP A 191 3.46 13.64 -7.17
CA ASP A 191 2.37 12.96 -6.45
C ASP A 191 2.37 13.24 -4.94
N ILE A 192 3.23 14.14 -4.47
CA ILE A 192 3.33 14.49 -3.05
C ILE A 192 2.07 15.24 -2.58
N ASP A 193 1.59 14.89 -1.41
CA ASP A 193 0.48 15.58 -0.75
C ASP A 193 0.97 16.61 0.29
N PRO A 194 0.09 17.49 0.83
CA PRO A 194 0.51 18.50 1.80
C PRO A 194 1.18 17.97 3.08
N PRO A 195 0.70 16.90 3.74
CA PRO A 195 1.41 16.30 4.89
C PRO A 195 2.80 15.77 4.54
N GLN A 196 2.95 15.09 3.41
CA GLN A 196 4.23 14.59 2.92
C GLN A 196 5.20 15.75 2.61
N TYR A 197 4.69 16.80 1.98
CA TYR A 197 5.48 18.00 1.70
C TYR A 197 5.95 18.68 3.00
N ALA A 198 5.06 18.81 3.99
CA ALA A 198 5.41 19.35 5.31
C ALA A 198 6.49 18.51 6.01
N LEU A 199 6.39 17.19 5.93
CA LEU A 199 7.39 16.26 6.48
C LEU A 199 8.76 16.47 5.82
N MET A 200 8.79 16.54 4.48
CA MET A 200 10.01 16.81 3.74
C MET A 200 10.65 18.15 4.18
N GLN A 201 9.83 19.21 4.28
CA GLN A 201 10.34 20.55 4.68
C GLN A 201 10.99 20.51 6.05
N VAL A 202 10.35 19.85 7.03
CA VAL A 202 10.90 19.71 8.38
C VAL A 202 12.22 18.94 8.36
N LEU A 203 12.27 17.81 7.65
CA LEU A 203 13.45 16.96 7.64
C LEU A 203 14.66 17.62 6.94
N CYS A 204 14.45 18.39 5.88
CA CYS A 204 15.54 19.00 5.12
C CYS A 204 16.04 20.34 5.69
N GLU A 205 15.44 20.86 6.75
CA GLU A 205 15.70 22.21 7.27
C GLU A 205 17.14 22.40 7.78
N TYR A 206 17.77 21.38 8.34
CA TYR A 206 19.11 21.47 8.94
C TYR A 206 20.21 21.47 7.86
N HIS A 207 20.29 20.42 7.04
CA HIS A 207 21.34 20.27 6.02
C HIS A 207 20.99 20.96 4.68
N LYS A 208 19.71 21.10 4.36
CA LYS A 208 19.19 21.71 3.12
C LYS A 208 19.66 21.01 1.83
N ASN A 209 20.08 19.76 1.92
CA ASN A 209 20.47 18.93 0.79
C ASN A 209 19.28 18.14 0.29
N LEU A 210 18.46 18.76 -0.55
CA LEU A 210 17.25 18.18 -1.10
C LEU A 210 17.42 17.95 -2.61
N PHE A 211 17.16 16.72 -3.05
CA PHE A 211 17.13 16.30 -4.44
C PHE A 211 15.76 15.71 -4.76
N ILE A 212 15.05 16.28 -5.70
CA ILE A 212 13.74 15.79 -6.12
C ILE A 212 13.75 15.38 -7.58
N VAL A 213 12.98 14.35 -7.92
CA VAL A 213 12.72 13.89 -9.28
C VAL A 213 11.23 13.79 -9.48
N GLY A 214 10.74 14.28 -10.62
CA GLY A 214 9.32 14.20 -10.91
C GLY A 214 8.98 14.63 -12.33
N ASP A 215 7.79 14.25 -12.75
CA ASP A 215 7.21 14.62 -14.03
C ASP A 215 5.79 15.18 -13.83
N PRO A 216 5.58 16.49 -14.03
CA PRO A 216 4.26 17.10 -13.86
C PRO A 216 3.18 16.47 -14.75
N ASP A 217 3.58 15.96 -15.92
CA ASP A 217 2.67 15.31 -16.87
C ASP A 217 2.19 13.92 -16.39
N GLN A 218 2.75 13.39 -15.31
CA GLN A 218 2.37 12.12 -14.69
C GLN A 218 1.63 12.29 -13.36
N THR A 219 1.14 13.48 -13.04
CA THR A 219 0.31 13.73 -11.85
C THR A 219 -1.10 13.16 -12.06
N ILE A 220 -1.40 12.03 -11.43
CA ILE A 220 -2.68 11.31 -11.58
C ILE A 220 -3.35 10.95 -10.25
N TYR A 221 -2.86 11.47 -9.13
CA TYR A 221 -3.38 11.22 -7.78
C TYR A 221 -3.92 12.49 -7.10
N THR A 222 -4.39 13.46 -7.87
CA THR A 222 -4.97 14.70 -7.35
C THR A 222 -6.18 14.42 -6.44
N TRP A 223 -6.95 13.40 -6.75
CA TRP A 223 -8.06 12.94 -5.92
C TRP A 223 -7.64 12.39 -4.54
N ARG A 224 -6.38 11.99 -4.38
CA ARG A 224 -5.74 11.63 -3.10
C ARG A 224 -5.05 12.81 -2.40
N GLY A 225 -5.12 14.01 -2.96
CA GLY A 225 -4.49 15.20 -2.40
C GLY A 225 -3.14 15.56 -3.00
N ALA A 226 -2.64 14.84 -4.03
CA ALA A 226 -1.44 15.25 -4.73
C ALA A 226 -1.60 16.65 -5.33
N ASP A 227 -0.58 17.47 -5.17
CA ASP A 227 -0.56 18.85 -5.66
C ASP A 227 0.68 19.10 -6.54
N VAL A 228 0.45 19.12 -7.85
CA VAL A 228 1.52 19.33 -8.83
C VAL A 228 2.25 20.68 -8.66
N ARG A 229 1.61 21.66 -8.00
CA ARG A 229 2.21 22.96 -7.76
C ARG A 229 3.49 22.88 -6.92
N TYR A 230 3.61 21.90 -6.04
CA TYR A 230 4.86 21.67 -5.30
C TYR A 230 6.05 21.41 -6.22
N LEU A 231 5.83 20.74 -7.35
CA LEU A 231 6.87 20.54 -8.36
C LEU A 231 7.01 21.75 -9.28
N LEU A 232 5.88 22.30 -9.78
CA LEU A 232 5.89 23.41 -10.74
C LEU A 232 6.48 24.70 -10.15
N ASP A 233 6.27 24.95 -8.86
CA ASP A 233 6.72 26.14 -8.15
C ASP A 233 7.97 25.88 -7.27
N PHE A 234 8.62 24.74 -7.44
CA PHE A 234 9.74 24.33 -6.61
C PHE A 234 10.90 25.34 -6.61
N ASP A 235 11.25 25.88 -7.79
CA ASP A 235 12.29 26.89 -7.96
C ASP A 235 11.93 28.24 -7.33
N LYS A 236 10.64 28.53 -7.16
CA LYS A 236 10.18 29.75 -6.47
C LYS A 236 10.34 29.62 -4.95
N VAL A 237 10.13 28.42 -4.41
CA VAL A 237 10.29 28.13 -2.98
C VAL A 237 11.76 27.95 -2.63
N TYR A 238 12.54 27.35 -3.54
CA TYR A 238 13.96 27.09 -3.40
C TYR A 238 14.74 27.78 -4.53
N PRO A 239 15.00 29.12 -4.45
CA PRO A 239 15.57 29.88 -5.55
C PRO A 239 16.98 29.45 -5.95
N THR A 240 17.69 28.74 -5.08
CA THR A 240 19.05 28.20 -5.35
C THR A 240 19.02 26.81 -6.01
N ALA A 241 17.84 26.25 -6.20
CA ALA A 241 17.69 24.94 -6.82
C ALA A 241 18.17 24.97 -8.28
N LYS A 242 18.89 23.92 -8.67
CA LYS A 242 19.31 23.70 -10.05
C LYS A 242 18.37 22.71 -10.71
N THR A 243 17.68 23.14 -11.75
CA THR A 243 16.79 22.29 -12.54
C THR A 243 17.56 21.62 -13.68
N ILE A 244 17.43 20.30 -13.78
CA ILE A 244 17.96 19.49 -14.88
C ILE A 244 16.79 18.82 -15.58
N MET A 245 16.65 19.05 -16.89
CA MET A 245 15.61 18.46 -17.71
C MET A 245 16.11 17.16 -18.34
N MET A 246 15.45 16.04 -18.04
CA MET A 246 15.72 14.73 -18.65
C MET A 246 14.71 14.50 -19.78
N MET A 247 15.09 14.83 -21.01
CA MET A 247 14.20 14.81 -22.18
C MET A 247 14.26 13.49 -22.95
N GLU A 248 15.41 12.80 -22.93
CA GLU A 248 15.66 11.60 -23.69
C GLU A 248 14.87 10.41 -23.11
N ASN A 249 14.10 9.75 -23.97
CA ASN A 249 13.30 8.59 -23.59
C ASN A 249 13.88 7.32 -24.23
N TYR A 250 14.21 6.36 -23.38
CA TYR A 250 14.80 5.06 -23.75
C TYR A 250 13.81 3.90 -23.65
N ARG A 251 12.53 4.18 -23.36
CA ARG A 251 11.49 3.15 -23.16
C ARG A 251 10.73 2.85 -24.44
N SER A 252 10.22 3.91 -25.08
CA SER A 252 9.20 3.82 -26.12
C SER A 252 9.74 4.20 -27.50
N THR A 253 9.13 3.62 -28.54
CA THR A 253 9.43 3.95 -29.93
C THR A 253 9.02 5.39 -30.27
N PRO A 254 9.60 6.01 -31.32
CA PRO A 254 9.26 7.36 -31.77
C PRO A 254 7.76 7.54 -32.06
N GLU A 255 7.10 6.55 -32.62
CA GLU A 255 5.68 6.57 -32.99
C GLU A 255 4.79 6.72 -31.74
N ILE A 256 5.11 5.98 -30.68
CA ILE A 256 4.41 6.06 -29.38
C ILE A 256 4.62 7.44 -28.78
N LEU A 257 5.87 7.92 -28.75
CA LEU A 257 6.21 9.22 -28.16
C LEU A 257 5.58 10.39 -28.91
N ALA A 258 5.48 10.31 -30.24
CA ALA A 258 4.80 11.32 -31.04
C ALA A 258 3.31 11.45 -30.65
N ALA A 259 2.63 10.33 -30.48
CA ALA A 259 1.24 10.31 -30.00
C ALA A 259 1.12 10.89 -28.56
N CYS A 260 2.02 10.48 -27.66
CA CYS A 260 2.05 10.97 -26.29
C CYS A 260 2.29 12.48 -26.20
N ASN A 261 3.29 12.99 -26.93
CA ASN A 261 3.62 14.42 -26.97
C ASN A 261 2.46 15.24 -27.55
N SER A 262 1.81 14.75 -28.61
CA SER A 262 0.64 15.38 -29.21
C SER A 262 -0.51 15.52 -28.22
N LEU A 263 -0.82 14.45 -27.46
CA LEU A 263 -1.87 14.47 -26.46
C LEU A 263 -1.57 15.46 -25.33
N ILE A 264 -0.40 15.36 -24.71
CA ILE A 264 -0.09 16.11 -23.50
C ILE A 264 0.17 17.60 -23.78
N SER A 265 0.54 17.95 -25.00
CA SER A 265 0.73 19.35 -25.42
C SER A 265 -0.55 20.20 -25.30
N LYS A 266 -1.73 19.57 -25.18
CA LYS A 266 -3.03 20.23 -25.00
C LYS A 266 -3.25 20.73 -23.57
N ASN A 267 -2.43 20.31 -22.61
CA ASN A 267 -2.48 20.80 -21.24
C ASN A 267 -1.75 22.14 -21.13
N ALA A 268 -2.33 23.10 -20.41
CA ALA A 268 -1.73 24.41 -20.17
C ALA A 268 -0.81 24.42 -18.93
N ASN A 269 -1.23 23.72 -17.86
CA ASN A 269 -0.49 23.67 -16.59
C ASN A 269 0.56 22.56 -16.61
N ARG A 270 1.67 22.83 -17.30
CA ARG A 270 2.79 21.89 -17.42
C ARG A 270 4.12 22.60 -17.66
N ILE A 271 5.22 21.93 -17.40
CA ILE A 271 6.52 22.33 -17.92
C ILE A 271 6.58 21.92 -19.38
N LYS A 272 6.76 22.89 -20.28
CA LYS A 272 6.85 22.59 -21.72
C LYS A 272 8.09 21.77 -22.01
N LYS A 273 7.88 20.54 -22.40
CA LYS A 273 8.89 19.58 -22.81
C LYS A 273 8.28 18.57 -23.76
N ASP A 274 9.10 18.04 -24.64
CA ASP A 274 8.75 16.89 -25.48
C ASP A 274 9.69 15.73 -25.13
N LEU A 275 9.13 14.52 -25.11
CA LEU A 275 9.93 13.31 -24.95
C LEU A 275 10.69 13.05 -26.25
N LEU A 276 12.02 13.00 -26.17
CA LEU A 276 12.91 12.76 -27.30
C LEU A 276 13.16 11.26 -27.46
N PRO A 277 12.83 10.67 -28.61
CA PRO A 277 13.02 9.24 -28.81
C PRO A 277 14.49 8.91 -28.99
N MET A 278 14.98 7.91 -28.23
CA MET A 278 16.33 7.36 -28.35
C MET A 278 16.34 5.96 -28.95
N LEU A 279 15.16 5.33 -29.11
CA LEU A 279 15.02 4.05 -29.79
C LEU A 279 14.76 4.23 -31.29
N PRO A 280 15.09 3.21 -32.12
CA PRO A 280 14.75 3.22 -33.54
C PRO A 280 13.23 3.17 -33.75
N GLY A 281 12.78 3.56 -34.93
CA GLY A 281 11.38 3.46 -35.36
C GLY A 281 10.82 2.07 -35.21
N GLY A 282 9.55 1.99 -34.84
CA GLY A 282 8.82 0.74 -34.60
C GLY A 282 7.50 0.66 -35.37
N ALA A 283 6.55 -0.08 -34.81
CA ALA A 283 5.22 -0.21 -35.39
C ALA A 283 4.40 1.09 -35.23
N PRO A 284 3.52 1.42 -36.18
CA PRO A 284 2.60 2.53 -36.04
C PRO A 284 1.64 2.30 -34.85
N VAL A 285 1.21 3.37 -34.20
CA VAL A 285 0.12 3.31 -33.21
C VAL A 285 -1.16 2.93 -33.94
N LEU A 286 -1.80 1.85 -33.50
CA LEU A 286 -3.04 1.37 -34.11
C LEU A 286 -4.24 1.93 -33.35
N CYS A 287 -5.20 2.48 -34.08
CA CYS A 287 -6.48 2.95 -33.53
C CYS A 287 -7.60 2.09 -34.14
N HIS A 288 -8.48 1.58 -33.27
CA HIS A 288 -9.63 0.78 -33.70
C HIS A 288 -10.93 1.38 -33.18
N HIS A 289 -11.89 1.57 -34.07
CA HIS A 289 -13.25 1.94 -33.73
C HIS A 289 -14.17 0.74 -33.91
N ALA A 290 -14.74 0.25 -32.83
CA ALA A 290 -15.65 -0.89 -32.83
C ALA A 290 -17.11 -0.42 -32.80
N ALA A 291 -18.04 -1.23 -33.31
CA ALA A 291 -19.46 -0.91 -33.25
C ALA A 291 -20.07 -1.07 -31.84
N ASN A 292 -19.42 -1.84 -30.98
CA ASN A 292 -19.79 -2.06 -29.57
C ASN A 292 -18.63 -2.66 -28.79
N SER A 293 -18.78 -2.67 -27.45
CA SER A 293 -17.76 -3.19 -26.53
C SER A 293 -17.39 -4.67 -26.73
N GLU A 294 -18.32 -5.51 -27.20
CA GLU A 294 -18.03 -6.91 -27.52
C GLU A 294 -17.09 -7.01 -28.73
N GLN A 295 -17.35 -6.23 -29.77
CA GLN A 295 -16.47 -6.21 -30.96
C GLN A 295 -15.10 -5.61 -30.64
N GLU A 296 -15.03 -4.61 -29.78
CA GLU A 296 -13.78 -4.08 -29.25
C GLU A 296 -12.97 -5.19 -28.57
N ALA A 297 -13.58 -5.92 -27.63
CA ALA A 297 -12.94 -7.01 -26.92
C ALA A 297 -12.48 -8.14 -27.85
N ARG A 298 -13.27 -8.47 -28.88
CA ARG A 298 -12.88 -9.45 -29.92
C ARG A 298 -11.67 -8.99 -30.73
N TRP A 299 -11.61 -7.71 -31.08
CA TRP A 299 -10.47 -7.15 -31.78
C TRP A 299 -9.21 -7.22 -30.92
N ILE A 300 -9.28 -6.84 -29.64
CA ILE A 300 -8.17 -6.96 -28.69
C ILE A 300 -7.68 -8.40 -28.60
N ALA A 301 -8.58 -9.36 -28.42
CA ALA A 301 -8.24 -10.78 -28.36
C ALA A 301 -7.56 -11.28 -29.65
N ALA A 302 -8.04 -10.84 -30.81
CA ALA A 302 -7.44 -11.19 -32.11
C ALA A 302 -6.01 -10.65 -32.26
N GLN A 303 -5.76 -9.39 -31.82
CA GLN A 303 -4.42 -8.80 -31.83
C GLN A 303 -3.48 -9.56 -30.87
N ILE A 304 -3.95 -9.90 -29.67
CA ILE A 304 -3.18 -10.68 -28.69
C ILE A 304 -2.78 -12.03 -29.26
N LYS A 305 -3.71 -12.74 -29.92
CA LYS A 305 -3.41 -14.03 -30.60
C LYS A 305 -2.36 -13.87 -31.69
N THR A 306 -2.53 -12.88 -32.55
CA THR A 306 -1.58 -12.60 -33.65
C THR A 306 -0.17 -12.34 -33.09
N LEU A 307 -0.04 -11.58 -32.04
CA LEU A 307 1.24 -11.33 -31.39
C LEU A 307 1.83 -12.60 -30.77
N HIS A 308 0.99 -13.40 -30.12
CA HIS A 308 1.43 -14.65 -29.50
C HIS A 308 1.86 -15.68 -30.54
N GLU A 309 1.13 -15.83 -31.62
CA GLU A 309 1.49 -16.68 -32.75
C GLU A 309 2.80 -16.24 -33.44
N ALA A 310 3.10 -14.94 -33.39
CA ALA A 310 4.37 -14.39 -33.85
C ALA A 310 5.53 -14.56 -32.83
N GLY A 311 5.28 -15.20 -31.66
CA GLY A 311 6.29 -15.53 -30.66
C GLY A 311 6.35 -14.58 -29.46
N THR A 312 5.43 -13.62 -29.33
CA THR A 312 5.38 -12.72 -28.17
C THR A 312 4.73 -13.44 -26.97
N PRO A 313 5.39 -13.51 -25.79
CA PRO A 313 4.78 -14.06 -24.59
C PRO A 313 3.56 -13.24 -24.15
N TYR A 314 2.55 -13.88 -23.57
CA TYR A 314 1.38 -13.20 -23.04
C TYR A 314 1.73 -12.18 -21.94
N ARG A 315 2.74 -12.46 -21.11
CA ARG A 315 3.22 -11.56 -20.04
C ARG A 315 3.77 -10.23 -20.56
N ASP A 316 4.11 -10.14 -21.84
CA ASP A 316 4.59 -8.92 -22.50
C ASP A 316 3.45 -8.03 -23.00
N MET A 317 2.20 -8.44 -22.77
CA MET A 317 0.99 -7.75 -23.22
C MET A 317 0.16 -7.31 -22.02
N ALA A 318 -0.27 -6.05 -22.02
CA ALA A 318 -1.16 -5.48 -21.02
C ALA A 318 -2.38 -4.84 -21.64
N VAL A 319 -3.55 -5.05 -21.04
CA VAL A 319 -4.79 -4.34 -21.36
C VAL A 319 -5.07 -3.35 -20.26
N LEU A 320 -5.05 -2.07 -20.59
CA LEU A 320 -5.25 -0.97 -19.67
C LEU A 320 -6.63 -0.33 -19.89
N TYR A 321 -7.28 0.01 -18.79
CA TYR A 321 -8.61 0.62 -18.81
C TYR A 321 -8.76 1.65 -17.68
N ARG A 322 -9.74 2.55 -17.85
CA ARG A 322 -10.00 3.64 -16.90
C ARG A 322 -10.60 3.14 -15.58
N ALA A 323 -11.47 2.13 -15.63
CA ALA A 323 -12.22 1.64 -14.47
C ALA A 323 -12.48 0.14 -14.57
N HIS A 324 -12.52 -0.54 -13.43
CA HIS A 324 -12.65 -2.01 -13.34
C HIS A 324 -13.92 -2.59 -13.97
N TYR A 325 -15.04 -1.87 -13.97
CA TYR A 325 -16.30 -2.41 -14.55
C TYR A 325 -16.21 -2.72 -16.05
N ILE A 326 -15.18 -2.18 -16.73
CA ILE A 326 -14.93 -2.41 -18.17
C ILE A 326 -14.38 -3.83 -18.41
N THR A 327 -13.70 -4.42 -17.42
CA THR A 327 -13.00 -5.70 -17.60
C THR A 327 -13.90 -6.84 -18.01
N ARG A 328 -15.15 -6.87 -17.54
CA ARG A 328 -16.06 -8.01 -17.72
C ARG A 328 -16.19 -8.43 -19.19
N GLY A 329 -16.40 -7.49 -20.09
CA GLY A 329 -16.52 -7.78 -21.53
C GLY A 329 -15.23 -8.33 -22.14
N VAL A 330 -14.07 -7.80 -21.73
CA VAL A 330 -12.77 -8.27 -22.16
C VAL A 330 -12.49 -9.67 -21.60
N GLU A 331 -12.75 -9.89 -20.32
CA GLU A 331 -12.56 -11.20 -19.67
C GLU A 331 -13.38 -12.31 -20.31
N GLU A 332 -14.67 -12.05 -20.60
CA GLU A 332 -15.57 -13.01 -21.23
C GLU A 332 -15.02 -13.47 -22.59
N ILE A 333 -14.45 -12.55 -23.38
CA ILE A 333 -13.86 -12.90 -24.68
C ILE A 333 -12.52 -13.62 -24.51
N LEU A 334 -11.64 -13.17 -23.61
CA LEU A 334 -10.35 -13.85 -23.36
C LEU A 334 -10.56 -15.29 -22.90
N LEU A 335 -11.53 -15.52 -22.02
CA LEU A 335 -11.92 -16.88 -21.58
C LEU A 335 -12.43 -17.74 -22.75
N LYS A 336 -13.34 -17.19 -23.56
CA LYS A 336 -13.90 -17.87 -24.72
C LYS A 336 -12.81 -18.25 -25.73
N GLU A 337 -11.85 -17.37 -25.92
CA GLU A 337 -10.72 -17.55 -26.84
C GLU A 337 -9.55 -18.32 -26.21
N LYS A 338 -9.68 -18.78 -24.95
CA LYS A 338 -8.67 -19.53 -24.19
C LYS A 338 -7.33 -18.79 -24.06
N ILE A 339 -7.37 -17.46 -23.96
CA ILE A 339 -6.20 -16.63 -23.71
C ILE A 339 -6.00 -16.52 -22.21
N PRO A 340 -4.85 -16.94 -21.67
CA PRO A 340 -4.59 -16.81 -20.23
C PRO A 340 -4.40 -15.35 -19.85
N TYR A 341 -5.06 -14.92 -18.76
CA TYR A 341 -4.97 -13.55 -18.26
C TYR A 341 -4.99 -13.51 -16.74
N THR A 342 -4.52 -12.40 -16.19
CA THR A 342 -4.63 -12.07 -14.78
C THR A 342 -5.13 -10.64 -14.61
N ILE A 343 -6.00 -10.43 -13.60
CA ILE A 343 -6.49 -9.09 -13.27
C ILE A 343 -5.64 -8.55 -12.12
N TYR A 344 -5.03 -7.41 -12.35
CA TYR A 344 -4.15 -6.74 -11.38
C TYR A 344 -4.94 -6.03 -10.26
N SER A 345 -6.02 -6.62 -9.80
CA SER A 345 -6.84 -6.19 -8.68
C SER A 345 -7.51 -7.37 -7.99
N GLY A 346 -7.08 -8.58 -8.31
CA GLY A 346 -7.50 -9.80 -7.60
C GLY A 346 -7.23 -9.71 -6.10
N VAL A 347 -7.75 -10.67 -5.31
CA VAL A 347 -7.48 -10.71 -3.87
C VAL A 347 -5.98 -10.64 -3.66
N GLN A 348 -5.54 -9.58 -3.01
CA GLN A 348 -4.12 -9.33 -2.72
C GLN A 348 -3.54 -10.55 -2.02
N PHE A 349 -2.30 -10.90 -2.32
CA PHE A 349 -1.63 -12.03 -1.66
C PHE A 349 -1.75 -11.91 -0.13
N PHE A 350 -1.43 -10.74 0.42
CA PHE A 350 -1.51 -10.47 1.85
C PHE A 350 -2.95 -10.33 2.40
N ALA A 351 -3.97 -10.27 1.54
CA ALA A 351 -5.38 -10.30 1.94
C ALA A 351 -6.01 -11.71 1.88
N ARG A 352 -5.29 -12.72 1.40
CA ARG A 352 -5.74 -14.13 1.42
C ARG A 352 -5.93 -14.60 2.86
N ALA A 353 -6.96 -15.41 3.10
CA ALA A 353 -7.35 -15.82 4.45
C ALA A 353 -6.20 -16.49 5.22
N GLU A 354 -5.52 -17.46 4.60
CA GLU A 354 -4.40 -18.18 5.20
C GLU A 354 -3.19 -17.30 5.49
N ILE A 355 -2.94 -16.30 4.66
CA ILE A 355 -1.84 -15.32 4.87
C ILE A 355 -2.19 -14.40 6.02
N LYS A 356 -3.42 -13.89 6.07
CA LYS A 356 -3.91 -13.08 7.19
C LYS A 356 -3.91 -13.85 8.51
N ASP A 357 -4.26 -15.12 8.49
CA ASP A 357 -4.19 -15.98 9.67
C ASP A 357 -2.76 -16.14 10.15
N ALA A 358 -1.83 -16.43 9.24
CA ALA A 358 -0.40 -16.54 9.55
C ALA A 358 0.18 -15.25 10.14
N LEU A 359 -0.12 -14.10 9.52
CA LEU A 359 0.29 -12.79 10.03
C LEU A 359 -0.34 -12.46 11.37
N SER A 360 -1.59 -12.90 11.62
CA SER A 360 -2.26 -12.70 12.90
C SER A 360 -1.59 -13.49 14.03
N TYR A 361 -1.01 -14.67 13.76
CA TYR A 361 -0.17 -15.36 14.73
C TYR A 361 1.07 -14.54 15.10
N LEU A 362 1.75 -13.96 14.11
CA LEU A 362 2.90 -13.10 14.35
C LEU A 362 2.52 -11.82 15.13
N ARG A 363 1.39 -11.21 14.78
CA ARG A 363 0.86 -10.03 15.51
C ARG A 363 0.50 -10.36 16.95
N MET A 364 -0.06 -11.53 17.22
CA MET A 364 -0.35 -11.97 18.58
C MET A 364 0.92 -12.08 19.43
N ILE A 365 2.02 -12.52 18.84
CA ILE A 365 3.31 -12.61 19.55
C ILE A 365 3.86 -11.21 19.84
N ALA A 366 3.81 -10.29 18.88
CA ALA A 366 4.36 -8.94 19.01
C ALA A 366 3.45 -7.96 19.76
N CYS A 367 2.14 -7.96 19.47
CA CYS A 367 1.22 -6.89 19.86
C CYS A 367 0.07 -7.35 20.76
N ARG A 368 -0.33 -8.62 20.69
CA ARG A 368 -1.49 -9.19 21.43
C ARG A 368 -2.79 -8.43 21.19
N ASP A 369 -2.99 -7.91 19.99
CA ASP A 369 -4.14 -7.09 19.63
C ASP A 369 -5.44 -7.91 19.48
N ASP A 370 -6.57 -7.25 19.73
CA ASP A 370 -7.88 -7.89 19.72
C ASP A 370 -8.32 -8.33 18.30
N LEU A 371 -7.88 -7.64 17.25
CA LEU A 371 -8.21 -8.03 15.86
C LEU A 371 -7.59 -9.37 15.50
N SER A 372 -6.29 -9.52 15.77
CA SER A 372 -5.58 -10.78 15.55
C SER A 372 -6.12 -11.88 16.45
N PHE A 373 -6.46 -11.57 17.70
CA PHE A 373 -7.08 -12.53 18.62
C PHE A 373 -8.41 -13.06 18.08
N LEU A 374 -9.33 -12.18 17.68
CA LEU A 374 -10.63 -12.57 17.12
C LEU A 374 -10.49 -13.44 15.88
N ARG A 375 -9.45 -13.21 15.11
CA ARG A 375 -9.20 -13.96 13.88
C ARG A 375 -8.71 -15.39 14.13
N ILE A 376 -7.76 -15.59 15.05
CA ILE A 376 -7.04 -16.86 15.18
C ILE A 376 -7.29 -17.62 16.48
N ALA A 377 -7.93 -17.04 17.48
CA ALA A 377 -8.12 -17.69 18.77
C ALA A 377 -8.81 -19.07 18.65
N ASN A 378 -9.71 -19.23 17.69
CA ASN A 378 -10.42 -20.49 17.41
C ASN A 378 -10.05 -21.12 16.05
N VAL A 379 -8.93 -20.76 15.47
CA VAL A 379 -8.42 -21.30 14.19
C VAL A 379 -6.97 -21.74 14.37
N PRO A 380 -6.66 -23.04 14.43
CA PRO A 380 -7.56 -24.23 14.44
C PRO A 380 -8.57 -24.24 15.59
N LYS A 381 -9.61 -25.06 15.47
CA LYS A 381 -10.68 -25.15 16.48
C LYS A 381 -10.14 -25.44 17.89
N ARG A 382 -10.43 -24.54 18.84
CA ARG A 382 -10.01 -24.62 20.24
C ARG A 382 -11.19 -24.62 21.23
N ASN A 383 -12.40 -24.81 20.72
CA ASN A 383 -13.65 -24.70 21.49
C ASN A 383 -13.89 -23.29 22.08
N LEU A 384 -13.40 -22.26 21.40
CA LEU A 384 -13.64 -20.85 21.73
C LEU A 384 -14.74 -20.27 20.80
N GLY A 385 -15.91 -20.94 20.77
CA GLY A 385 -17.05 -20.51 19.96
C GLY A 385 -17.75 -19.26 20.52
N GLU A 386 -18.84 -18.85 19.86
CA GLU A 386 -19.55 -17.58 20.11
C GLU A 386 -19.87 -17.31 21.59
N ARG A 387 -20.40 -18.30 22.33
CA ARG A 387 -20.75 -18.12 23.76
C ARG A 387 -19.52 -17.78 24.61
N ARG A 388 -18.40 -18.44 24.36
CA ARG A 388 -17.15 -18.21 25.09
C ARG A 388 -16.50 -16.90 24.66
N MET A 389 -16.58 -16.59 23.39
CA MET A 389 -16.10 -15.31 22.87
C MET A 389 -16.90 -14.12 23.42
N ALA A 390 -18.23 -14.25 23.52
CA ALA A 390 -19.08 -13.24 24.17
C ALA A 390 -18.67 -13.01 25.64
N PHE A 391 -18.43 -14.10 26.39
CA PHE A 391 -17.92 -14.00 27.75
C PHE A 391 -16.58 -13.26 27.84
N LEU A 392 -15.65 -13.55 26.93
CA LEU A 392 -14.35 -12.85 26.90
C LEU A 392 -14.49 -11.37 26.57
N LYS A 393 -15.37 -11.03 25.63
CA LYS A 393 -15.67 -9.63 25.27
C LYS A 393 -16.27 -8.86 26.48
N ASP A 394 -17.23 -9.46 27.17
CA ASP A 394 -17.84 -8.85 28.35
C ASP A 394 -16.83 -8.68 29.48
N TYR A 395 -16.03 -9.70 29.75
CA TYR A 395 -14.98 -9.62 30.77
C TYR A 395 -13.93 -8.55 30.44
N ALA A 396 -13.47 -8.50 29.19
CA ALA A 396 -12.50 -7.50 28.73
C ALA A 396 -13.05 -6.06 28.89
N ALA A 397 -14.32 -5.86 28.50
CA ALA A 397 -14.99 -4.57 28.64
C ALA A 397 -15.13 -4.13 30.10
N GLN A 398 -15.48 -5.04 31.01
CA GLN A 398 -15.66 -4.76 32.45
C GLN A 398 -14.32 -4.50 33.16
N ASN A 399 -13.24 -5.14 32.73
CA ASN A 399 -11.93 -5.08 33.39
C ASN A 399 -10.91 -4.20 32.64
N GLY A 400 -11.28 -3.57 31.53
CA GLY A 400 -10.40 -2.70 30.75
C GLY A 400 -9.12 -3.40 30.24
N CYS A 401 -9.23 -4.65 29.81
CA CYS A 401 -8.12 -5.46 29.33
C CYS A 401 -8.37 -5.99 27.89
N SER A 402 -7.32 -6.54 27.25
CA SER A 402 -7.43 -7.17 25.96
C SER A 402 -8.20 -8.49 26.03
N LEU A 403 -8.70 -8.97 24.88
CA LEU A 403 -9.34 -10.29 24.79
C LEU A 403 -8.36 -11.42 25.13
N TYR A 404 -7.09 -11.27 24.77
CA TYR A 404 -6.05 -12.20 25.14
C TYR A 404 -5.84 -12.27 26.67
N ASP A 405 -5.78 -11.11 27.34
CA ASP A 405 -5.68 -11.06 28.79
C ASP A 405 -6.93 -11.61 29.48
N ALA A 406 -8.12 -11.35 28.90
CA ALA A 406 -9.36 -11.93 29.39
C ALA A 406 -9.32 -13.46 29.33
N LEU A 407 -8.84 -14.04 28.22
CA LEU A 407 -8.65 -15.49 28.10
C LEU A 407 -7.66 -16.01 29.14
N ARG A 408 -6.48 -15.38 29.24
CA ARG A 408 -5.39 -15.78 30.13
C ARG A 408 -5.84 -15.80 31.61
N ARG A 409 -6.59 -14.77 32.01
CA ARG A 409 -7.06 -14.63 33.41
C ARG A 409 -8.21 -15.59 33.78
N ASN A 410 -8.89 -16.15 32.80
CA ASN A 410 -10.10 -16.97 33.01
C ASN A 410 -9.94 -18.43 32.59
N LEU A 411 -8.73 -18.92 32.35
CA LEU A 411 -8.48 -20.29 31.90
C LEU A 411 -9.08 -21.36 32.85
N ASP A 412 -9.11 -21.09 34.15
CA ASP A 412 -9.63 -21.98 35.18
C ASP A 412 -11.16 -21.85 35.39
N SER A 413 -11.81 -20.89 34.69
CA SER A 413 -13.25 -20.71 34.80
C SER A 413 -14.01 -21.93 34.28
N GLU A 414 -15.18 -22.18 34.84
CA GLU A 414 -16.03 -23.29 34.42
C GLU A 414 -16.36 -23.29 32.92
N LEU A 415 -16.51 -22.07 32.36
CA LEU A 415 -16.84 -21.89 30.94
C LEU A 415 -15.68 -22.22 30.00
N LEU A 416 -14.44 -21.97 30.41
CA LEU A 416 -13.24 -22.18 29.61
C LEU A 416 -12.52 -23.50 29.93
N ARG A 417 -12.88 -24.15 31.03
CA ARG A 417 -12.34 -25.46 31.40
C ARG A 417 -12.65 -26.48 30.29
N GLY A 418 -11.65 -27.28 29.89
CA GLY A 418 -11.76 -28.26 28.80
C GLY A 418 -11.66 -27.69 27.39
N THR A 419 -11.46 -26.37 27.23
CA THR A 419 -11.08 -25.78 25.94
C THR A 419 -9.58 -25.93 25.68
N LYS A 420 -9.16 -25.70 24.44
CA LYS A 420 -7.73 -25.62 24.11
C LYS A 420 -7.19 -24.17 24.25
N GLY A 421 -7.91 -23.28 24.96
CA GLY A 421 -7.50 -21.90 25.21
C GLY A 421 -6.15 -21.81 25.94
N GLY A 422 -5.93 -22.68 26.93
CA GLY A 422 -4.66 -22.75 27.66
C GLY A 422 -3.47 -23.12 26.75
N LYS A 423 -3.67 -24.00 25.77
CA LYS A 423 -2.63 -24.31 24.78
C LYS A 423 -2.31 -23.13 23.89
N PHE A 424 -3.31 -22.36 23.51
CA PHE A 424 -3.12 -21.13 22.72
C PHE A 424 -2.35 -20.08 23.52
N VAL A 425 -2.71 -19.85 24.78
CA VAL A 425 -1.95 -18.93 25.65
C VAL A 425 -0.51 -19.38 25.82
N SER A 426 -0.28 -20.67 26.12
CA SER A 426 1.08 -21.22 26.26
C SER A 426 1.91 -21.06 24.98
N LEU A 427 1.30 -21.26 23.81
CA LEU A 427 1.95 -21.05 22.52
C LEU A 427 2.42 -19.59 22.35
N ILE A 428 1.52 -18.63 22.56
CA ILE A 428 1.86 -17.21 22.43
C ILE A 428 2.92 -16.79 23.45
N GLU A 429 2.81 -17.21 24.72
CA GLU A 429 3.79 -16.88 25.75
C GLU A 429 5.18 -17.45 25.46
N SER A 430 5.26 -18.69 24.95
CA SER A 430 6.54 -19.32 24.62
C SER A 430 7.30 -18.56 23.55
N PHE A 431 6.60 -18.09 22.51
CA PHE A 431 7.23 -17.33 21.43
C PHE A 431 7.46 -15.85 21.80
N THR A 432 6.62 -15.24 22.59
CA THR A 432 6.82 -13.86 23.08
C THR A 432 8.15 -13.70 23.82
N GLY A 433 8.62 -14.74 24.50
CA GLY A 433 9.90 -14.70 25.24
C GLY A 433 11.16 -14.83 24.39
N ILE A 434 11.04 -15.23 23.11
CA ILE A 434 12.19 -15.59 22.28
C ILE A 434 12.15 -15.04 20.84
N TYR A 435 11.08 -14.36 20.44
CA TYR A 435 10.91 -13.97 19.04
C TYR A 435 11.96 -12.97 18.52
N ASP A 436 12.54 -12.19 19.39
CA ASP A 436 13.62 -11.23 19.10
C ASP A 436 15.00 -11.90 18.91
N GLN A 437 15.10 -13.20 19.23
CA GLN A 437 16.33 -13.98 19.16
C GLN A 437 16.41 -14.88 17.93
N MET A 438 15.41 -14.82 17.04
CA MET A 438 15.33 -15.67 15.86
C MET A 438 14.83 -14.91 14.64
N PRO A 439 15.22 -15.29 13.41
CA PRO A 439 14.68 -14.70 12.19
C PRO A 439 13.16 -14.83 12.11
N VAL A 440 12.51 -13.84 11.51
CA VAL A 440 11.04 -13.81 11.36
C VAL A 440 10.54 -15.00 10.53
N SER A 441 11.29 -15.41 9.50
CA SER A 441 10.97 -16.58 8.67
C SER A 441 10.96 -17.89 9.48
N GLU A 442 11.93 -18.06 10.39
CA GLU A 442 11.98 -19.22 11.28
C GLU A 442 10.88 -19.18 12.34
N LEU A 443 10.61 -17.98 12.90
CA LEU A 443 9.52 -17.77 13.84
C LEU A 443 8.18 -18.16 13.22
N LEU A 444 7.88 -17.70 11.99
CA LEU A 444 6.65 -18.06 11.30
C LEU A 444 6.53 -19.57 11.09
N ALA A 445 7.59 -20.21 10.60
CA ALA A 445 7.60 -21.65 10.38
C ALA A 445 7.30 -22.43 11.67
N ALA A 446 7.94 -22.06 12.79
CA ALA A 446 7.75 -22.69 14.09
C ALA A 446 6.31 -22.48 14.61
N VAL A 447 5.81 -21.26 14.57
CA VAL A 447 4.47 -20.93 15.06
C VAL A 447 3.37 -21.65 14.27
N LEU A 448 3.44 -21.68 12.94
CA LEU A 448 2.46 -22.36 12.09
C LEU A 448 2.46 -23.88 12.32
N ASN A 449 3.61 -24.45 12.60
CA ASN A 449 3.72 -25.87 12.94
C ASN A 449 3.15 -26.17 14.34
N GLU A 450 3.61 -25.46 15.37
CA GLU A 450 3.22 -25.70 16.76
C GLU A 450 1.77 -25.32 17.07
N SER A 451 1.21 -24.33 16.37
CA SER A 451 -0.20 -23.97 16.47
C SER A 451 -1.14 -25.03 15.90
N GLY A 452 -0.62 -25.95 15.08
CA GLY A 452 -1.41 -26.91 14.32
C GLY A 452 -2.10 -26.34 13.09
N TYR A 453 -1.77 -25.11 12.68
CA TYR A 453 -2.42 -24.43 11.55
C TYR A 453 -2.11 -25.14 10.22
N GLU A 454 -0.83 -25.45 9.95
CA GLU A 454 -0.45 -26.22 8.76
C GLU A 454 -1.06 -27.63 8.75
N ALA A 455 -1.11 -28.29 9.91
CA ALA A 455 -1.72 -29.61 10.04
C ALA A 455 -3.24 -29.55 9.73
N MET A 456 -3.92 -28.50 10.13
CA MET A 456 -5.32 -28.25 9.78
C MET A 456 -5.50 -28.14 8.28
N LEU A 457 -4.70 -27.32 7.60
CA LEU A 457 -4.78 -27.14 6.15
C LEU A 457 -4.49 -28.41 5.36
N ARG A 458 -3.54 -29.23 5.83
CA ARG A 458 -3.26 -30.55 5.26
C ARG A 458 -4.45 -31.50 5.40
N THR A 459 -5.10 -31.48 6.54
CA THR A 459 -6.31 -32.29 6.79
C THR A 459 -7.48 -31.85 5.92
N GLU A 460 -7.59 -30.54 5.64
CA GLU A 460 -8.60 -29.99 4.72
C GLU A 460 -8.27 -30.27 3.24
N GLY A 461 -7.07 -30.78 2.92
CA GLY A 461 -6.63 -31.06 1.56
C GLY A 461 -6.36 -29.81 0.72
N SER A 462 -6.10 -28.68 1.35
CA SER A 462 -5.93 -27.40 0.67
C SER A 462 -4.48 -27.13 0.25
N GLN A 463 -4.01 -27.82 -0.80
CA GLN A 463 -2.65 -27.68 -1.31
C GLN A 463 -2.34 -26.21 -1.68
N MET A 464 -3.26 -25.52 -2.34
CA MET A 464 -3.07 -24.12 -2.72
C MET A 464 -2.78 -23.20 -1.52
N ARG A 465 -3.47 -23.41 -0.38
CA ARG A 465 -3.24 -22.62 0.84
C ARG A 465 -1.88 -22.92 1.45
N LEU A 466 -1.44 -24.18 1.40
CA LEU A 466 -0.10 -24.58 1.86
C LEU A 466 0.98 -23.97 0.96
N ASP A 467 0.78 -23.94 -0.35
CA ASP A 467 1.70 -23.30 -1.30
C ASP A 467 1.81 -21.79 -1.02
N ASN A 468 0.69 -21.14 -0.73
CA ASN A 468 0.67 -19.72 -0.33
C ASN A 468 1.45 -19.47 0.97
N LEU A 469 1.36 -20.35 1.96
CA LEU A 469 2.18 -20.24 3.18
C LEU A 469 3.67 -20.44 2.90
N ALA A 470 4.02 -21.35 2.00
CA ALA A 470 5.41 -21.54 1.58
C ALA A 470 5.95 -20.28 0.87
N GLU A 471 5.15 -19.68 0.00
CA GLU A 471 5.47 -18.41 -0.66
C GLU A 471 5.65 -17.27 0.36
N LEU A 472 4.79 -17.19 1.38
CA LEU A 472 4.95 -16.22 2.47
C LEU A 472 6.28 -16.39 3.20
N LYS A 473 6.64 -17.63 3.58
CA LYS A 473 7.91 -17.92 4.26
C LYS A 473 9.11 -17.49 3.40
N GLN A 474 9.05 -17.76 2.10
CA GLN A 474 10.10 -17.36 1.16
C GLN A 474 10.19 -15.85 0.99
N SER A 475 9.04 -15.16 0.93
CA SER A 475 8.95 -13.70 0.87
C SER A 475 9.58 -13.05 2.12
N ILE A 476 9.34 -13.61 3.31
CA ILE A 476 9.95 -13.14 4.55
C ILE A 476 11.47 -13.31 4.50
N TYR A 477 11.95 -14.47 4.10
CA TYR A 477 13.37 -14.72 3.98
C TYR A 477 14.06 -13.77 2.99
N ALA A 478 13.44 -13.53 1.86
CA ALA A 478 13.92 -12.54 0.89
C ALA A 478 13.97 -11.13 1.49
N TYR A 479 12.95 -10.74 2.24
CA TYR A 479 12.91 -9.46 2.93
C TYR A 479 14.03 -9.33 3.98
N GLU A 480 14.24 -10.35 4.82
CA GLU A 480 15.31 -10.39 5.84
C GLU A 480 16.70 -10.19 5.25
N THR A 481 16.92 -10.69 4.04
CA THR A 481 18.23 -10.61 3.37
C THR A 481 18.43 -9.32 2.57
N THR A 482 17.38 -8.54 2.32
CA THR A 482 17.44 -7.38 1.41
C THR A 482 16.97 -6.08 2.03
N CYS A 483 16.43 -6.07 3.23
CA CYS A 483 15.81 -4.86 3.80
C CYS A 483 16.82 -3.72 4.14
N GLY A 484 18.09 -4.02 4.27
CA GLY A 484 19.14 -3.02 4.54
C GLY A 484 19.15 -2.42 5.95
N GLU A 485 18.13 -2.73 6.75
CA GLU A 485 17.98 -2.33 8.15
C GLU A 485 17.84 -3.58 9.02
N GLU A 486 17.94 -3.42 10.34
CA GLU A 486 17.67 -4.54 11.24
C GLU A 486 16.22 -5.00 11.10
N CYS A 487 16.02 -6.21 10.60
CA CYS A 487 14.70 -6.78 10.34
C CYS A 487 14.11 -7.37 11.64
N THR A 488 13.40 -6.54 12.40
CA THR A 488 12.61 -6.98 13.55
C THR A 488 11.23 -7.48 13.11
N LEU A 489 10.55 -8.24 13.99
CA LEU A 489 9.18 -8.68 13.71
C LEU A 489 8.24 -7.49 13.52
N GLU A 490 8.38 -6.45 14.34
CA GLU A 490 7.58 -5.22 14.27
C GLU A 490 7.80 -4.48 12.95
N HIS A 491 9.04 -4.39 12.50
CA HIS A 491 9.40 -3.76 11.24
C HIS A 491 8.80 -4.53 10.05
N TYR A 492 8.89 -5.86 10.07
CA TYR A 492 8.30 -6.72 9.04
C TYR A 492 6.77 -6.57 8.98
N LEU A 493 6.08 -6.63 10.13
CA LEU A 493 4.62 -6.50 10.19
C LEU A 493 4.14 -5.13 9.66
N ALA A 494 4.86 -4.06 10.00
CA ALA A 494 4.56 -2.73 9.47
C ALA A 494 4.82 -2.65 7.95
N HIS A 495 5.90 -3.25 7.47
CA HIS A 495 6.20 -3.33 6.04
C HIS A 495 5.10 -4.04 5.26
N VAL A 496 4.66 -5.19 5.73
CA VAL A 496 3.58 -5.97 5.08
C VAL A 496 2.27 -5.19 5.03
N ALA A 497 1.93 -4.44 6.08
CA ALA A 497 0.73 -3.62 6.11
C ALA A 497 0.74 -2.50 5.04
N LEU A 498 1.91 -2.08 4.58
CA LEU A 498 2.09 -1.09 3.52
C LEU A 498 2.17 -1.70 2.12
N PHE A 499 2.11 -3.03 2.00
CA PHE A 499 2.27 -3.73 0.73
C PHE A 499 1.04 -3.57 -0.16
N THR A 500 1.26 -3.39 -1.46
CA THR A 500 0.21 -3.29 -2.49
C THR A 500 0.36 -4.37 -3.55
N ASN A 501 -0.67 -4.63 -4.35
CA ASN A 501 -0.62 -5.60 -5.46
C ASN A 501 0.44 -5.25 -6.53
N ALA A 502 0.78 -3.97 -6.67
CA ALA A 502 1.80 -3.53 -7.60
C ALA A 502 3.21 -4.04 -7.21
N ASP A 503 3.37 -4.46 -5.95
CA ASP A 503 4.64 -4.91 -5.39
C ASP A 503 4.91 -6.42 -5.63
N LEU A 504 3.93 -7.15 -6.18
CA LEU A 504 4.07 -8.58 -6.48
C LEU A 504 4.46 -8.83 -7.93
N ASP A 505 5.55 -9.54 -8.15
CA ASP A 505 5.89 -10.09 -9.46
C ASP A 505 5.16 -11.42 -9.68
N ASP A 506 4.33 -11.47 -10.72
CA ASP A 506 3.68 -12.72 -11.15
C ASP A 506 4.49 -13.32 -12.32
N PRO A 507 5.20 -14.44 -12.13
CA PRO A 507 6.03 -15.04 -13.15
C PRO A 507 5.24 -15.78 -14.25
N ARG A 508 3.92 -15.92 -14.11
CA ARG A 508 3.08 -16.68 -15.06
C ARG A 508 2.99 -15.97 -16.41
N ASP A 509 2.95 -16.76 -17.49
CA ASP A 509 2.77 -16.24 -18.85
C ASP A 509 1.29 -15.97 -19.13
N GLN A 510 0.83 -14.79 -18.74
CA GLN A 510 -0.56 -14.34 -18.81
C GLN A 510 -0.65 -12.88 -19.24
N VAL A 511 -1.67 -12.52 -20.00
CA VAL A 511 -2.00 -11.12 -20.31
C VAL A 511 -2.40 -10.40 -19.03
N ARG A 512 -1.86 -9.21 -18.81
CA ARG A 512 -2.14 -8.41 -17.60
C ARG A 512 -3.25 -7.40 -17.86
N LEU A 513 -4.33 -7.51 -17.11
CA LEU A 513 -5.46 -6.57 -17.14
C LEU A 513 -5.40 -5.67 -15.91
N MET A 514 -5.36 -4.35 -16.10
CA MET A 514 -5.27 -3.42 -14.98
C MET A 514 -5.82 -2.02 -15.32
N THR A 515 -6.15 -1.27 -14.27
CA THR A 515 -6.47 0.15 -14.45
C THR A 515 -5.22 0.93 -14.82
N VAL A 516 -5.40 2.08 -15.47
CA VAL A 516 -4.28 2.98 -15.79
C VAL A 516 -3.55 3.43 -14.51
N HIS A 517 -4.28 3.67 -13.41
CA HIS A 517 -3.65 4.02 -12.13
C HIS A 517 -2.71 2.92 -11.61
N SER A 518 -3.14 1.67 -11.73
CA SER A 518 -2.32 0.52 -11.32
C SER A 518 -1.11 0.28 -12.24
N ALA A 519 -1.16 0.79 -13.47
CA ALA A 519 -0.08 0.66 -14.44
C ALA A 519 1.04 1.69 -14.25
N LYS A 520 0.84 2.71 -13.42
CA LYS A 520 1.88 3.71 -13.15
C LYS A 520 3.11 3.03 -12.54
N GLY A 521 4.29 3.38 -13.05
CA GLY A 521 5.56 2.74 -12.67
C GLY A 521 5.86 1.42 -13.37
N LEU A 522 4.89 0.82 -14.07
CA LEU A 522 5.09 -0.39 -14.87
C LEU A 522 5.36 -0.04 -16.33
N GLU A 523 5.86 -1.02 -17.10
CA GLU A 523 6.06 -0.90 -18.53
C GLU A 523 5.90 -2.26 -19.21
N PHE A 524 5.38 -2.26 -20.44
CA PHE A 524 5.09 -3.47 -21.19
C PHE A 524 5.49 -3.30 -22.65
N PRO A 525 6.03 -4.35 -23.30
CA PRO A 525 6.29 -4.32 -24.74
C PRO A 525 5.08 -3.94 -25.59
N HIS A 526 3.90 -4.47 -25.26
CA HIS A 526 2.65 -4.24 -25.96
C HIS A 526 1.54 -3.78 -25.01
N VAL A 527 0.94 -2.63 -25.31
CA VAL A 527 -0.14 -2.05 -24.48
C VAL A 527 -1.39 -1.85 -25.32
N PHE A 528 -2.50 -2.40 -24.83
CA PHE A 528 -3.85 -2.18 -25.34
C PHE A 528 -4.56 -1.22 -24.38
N LEU A 529 -4.86 -0.01 -24.84
CA LEU A 529 -5.65 0.96 -24.08
C LEU A 529 -7.07 0.97 -24.64
N CYS A 530 -8.02 0.47 -23.88
CA CYS A 530 -9.38 0.22 -24.34
C CYS A 530 -10.42 1.12 -23.71
N ALA A 531 -11.63 1.09 -24.28
CA ALA A 531 -12.80 1.88 -23.85
C ALA A 531 -12.51 3.38 -23.79
N MET A 532 -11.83 3.90 -24.82
CA MET A 532 -11.50 5.33 -24.96
C MET A 532 -12.73 6.14 -25.46
N ASN A 533 -13.87 5.92 -24.81
CA ASN A 533 -15.15 6.50 -25.16
C ASN A 533 -15.41 7.76 -24.35
N GLU A 534 -16.05 8.76 -24.98
CA GLU A 534 -16.58 9.91 -24.26
C GLU A 534 -17.50 9.47 -23.11
N GLY A 535 -17.21 9.95 -21.91
CA GLY A 535 -17.93 9.59 -20.69
C GLY A 535 -17.40 8.37 -19.95
N ILE A 536 -16.42 7.62 -20.52
CA ILE A 536 -15.67 6.55 -19.87
C ILE A 536 -14.22 6.99 -19.68
N PHE A 537 -13.54 7.30 -20.75
CA PHE A 537 -12.20 7.86 -20.78
C PHE A 537 -12.10 8.90 -21.92
N PRO A 538 -12.27 10.20 -21.64
CA PRO A 538 -12.40 10.84 -20.32
C PRO A 538 -13.72 10.52 -19.60
N SER A 539 -13.64 10.51 -18.25
CA SER A 539 -14.79 10.20 -17.40
C SER A 539 -15.88 11.25 -17.47
N LYS A 540 -17.17 10.84 -17.52
CA LYS A 540 -18.32 11.74 -17.44
C LYS A 540 -18.40 12.61 -16.17
N LYS A 541 -17.63 12.25 -15.14
CA LYS A 541 -17.50 13.06 -13.92
C LYS A 541 -16.61 14.27 -14.11
N THR A 542 -15.81 14.30 -15.17
CA THR A 542 -14.88 15.37 -15.50
C THR A 542 -15.64 16.53 -16.13
N ARG A 543 -15.80 17.62 -15.37
CA ARG A 543 -16.58 18.79 -15.79
C ARG A 543 -15.80 20.10 -15.81
N THR A 544 -14.53 20.06 -15.42
CA THR A 544 -13.68 21.24 -15.29
C THR A 544 -12.43 21.13 -16.17
N LEU A 545 -11.84 22.26 -16.54
CA LEU A 545 -10.58 22.26 -17.27
C LEU A 545 -9.45 21.54 -16.53
N PRO A 546 -9.23 21.78 -15.22
CA PRO A 546 -8.23 21.01 -14.47
C PRO A 546 -8.50 19.51 -14.45
N GLY A 547 -9.76 19.10 -14.33
CA GLY A 547 -10.15 17.70 -14.40
C GLY A 547 -9.86 17.08 -15.76
N MET A 548 -10.10 17.81 -16.86
CA MET A 548 -9.77 17.33 -18.21
C MET A 548 -8.25 17.25 -18.42
N GLU A 549 -7.49 18.16 -17.85
CA GLU A 549 -6.02 18.07 -17.86
C GLU A 549 -5.51 16.84 -17.10
N GLU A 550 -6.17 16.47 -15.98
CA GLU A 550 -5.83 15.25 -15.25
C GLU A 550 -6.18 13.99 -16.05
N GLU A 551 -7.33 13.93 -16.71
CA GLU A 551 -7.68 12.80 -17.60
C GLU A 551 -6.69 12.68 -18.78
N ARG A 552 -6.18 13.79 -19.33
CA ARG A 552 -5.10 13.74 -20.34
C ARG A 552 -3.80 13.22 -19.77
N ARG A 553 -3.42 13.63 -18.55
CA ARG A 553 -2.24 13.07 -17.87
C ARG A 553 -2.41 11.58 -17.62
N LEU A 554 -3.60 11.15 -17.23
CA LEU A 554 -3.89 9.73 -17.04
C LEU A 554 -3.75 8.95 -18.37
N CYS A 555 -4.28 9.47 -19.47
CA CYS A 555 -4.11 8.88 -20.79
C CYS A 555 -2.65 8.88 -21.23
N PHE A 556 -1.92 9.97 -21.00
CA PHE A 556 -0.49 10.06 -21.26
C PHE A 556 0.31 9.01 -20.47
N VAL A 557 0.01 8.82 -19.18
CA VAL A 557 0.61 7.75 -18.37
C VAL A 557 0.35 6.38 -18.99
N ALA A 558 -0.91 6.09 -19.40
CA ALA A 558 -1.26 4.83 -20.02
C ALA A 558 -0.47 4.56 -21.30
N MET A 559 -0.42 5.54 -22.20
CA MET A 559 0.28 5.43 -23.48
C MET A 559 1.80 5.25 -23.29
N THR A 560 2.37 5.96 -22.32
CA THR A 560 3.82 5.87 -22.01
C THR A 560 4.23 4.59 -21.30
N ARG A 561 3.30 3.68 -21.01
CA ARG A 561 3.63 2.31 -20.53
C ARG A 561 4.07 1.39 -21.65
N ALA A 562 3.75 1.73 -22.91
CA ALA A 562 4.12 0.94 -24.06
C ALA A 562 5.59 1.16 -24.47
N GLN A 563 6.28 0.06 -24.75
CA GLN A 563 7.66 0.06 -25.23
C GLN A 563 7.72 -0.09 -26.75
N LYS A 564 7.12 -1.15 -27.32
CA LYS A 564 7.22 -1.55 -28.72
C LYS A 564 6.00 -1.20 -29.56
N ALA A 565 4.80 -1.40 -29.00
CA ALA A 565 3.57 -1.15 -29.73
C ALA A 565 2.44 -0.69 -28.82
N LEU A 566 1.62 0.22 -29.34
CA LEU A 566 0.46 0.80 -28.67
C LEU A 566 -0.78 0.62 -29.54
N TYR A 567 -1.83 0.08 -28.92
CA TYR A 567 -3.13 -0.18 -29.50
C TYR A 567 -4.19 0.61 -28.74
N LEU A 568 -4.89 1.49 -29.44
CA LEU A 568 -5.94 2.32 -28.87
C LEU A 568 -7.28 1.82 -29.41
N SER A 569 -8.29 1.67 -28.57
CA SER A 569 -9.62 1.23 -29.02
C SER A 569 -10.75 1.93 -28.31
N GLU A 570 -11.86 2.10 -29.04
CA GLU A 570 -13.13 2.63 -28.57
C GLU A 570 -14.30 1.86 -29.17
N ALA A 571 -15.52 1.97 -28.57
CA ALA A 571 -16.72 1.29 -29.04
C ALA A 571 -17.97 2.18 -28.98
#